data_641b4faf300c8da069568edff68062f1
#
_entry.id   641b4faf300c8da069568edff68062f1
#
_cell.length_a   1.000
_cell.length_b   1.000
_cell.length_c   1.000
_cell.angle_alpha   90.00
_cell.angle_beta   90.00
_cell.angle_gamma   90.00
#
_symmetry.space_group_name_H-M   'P 1'
#
loop_
_entity.id
_entity.type
_entity.pdbx_description
1 polymer ?
#
loop_
_entity_poly.entity_id
_entity_poly.type
_entity_poly.pdbx_seq_one_letter_code
_entity_poly.pdbx_strand_id
1 'polypeptide(L)'
;LGCGTGTMTEKLADYGYDMIGVDNSEDMLELAMEKRMESGKDILYLLQDMREFELYGTVRAIVSVCDSVNYITEPEELEEVFRLVNNYLDPKGVFLFDFNTVYKYKEVMGDTVIAEDRGECSFIWDNFYYEEEQINEYDLTLFIQEDGSEDLYRRYQETHYQRGYTLEEMKELVERSGLVFEAAYDAVTHEEPTEKSERIYIVAREFGK
;
A
#
# COMPACT_ATOMS: atom_id res chain seq x y z
N LEU A 1 -5.31 3.90 4.42
CA LEU A 1 -5.78 2.62 3.85
C LEU A 1 -4.58 1.73 3.61
N GLY A 2 -4.70 0.42 3.94
CA GLY A 2 -3.59 -0.51 3.92
C GLY A 2 -2.55 -0.12 4.97
N CYS A 3 -2.96 0.09 6.23
CA CYS A 3 -2.09 0.64 7.27
C CYS A 3 -1.08 -0.37 7.83
N GLY A 4 -1.24 -1.66 7.51
CA GLY A 4 -0.38 -2.73 7.99
C GLY A 4 -0.23 -2.71 9.51
N THR A 5 0.99 -2.84 10.00
CA THR A 5 1.30 -2.80 11.45
C THR A 5 1.22 -1.41 12.07
N GLY A 6 0.60 -0.42 11.41
CA GLY A 6 0.32 0.91 11.94
C GLY A 6 1.51 1.86 12.07
N THR A 7 2.70 1.51 11.56
CA THR A 7 3.91 2.33 11.75
C THR A 7 3.77 3.75 11.20
N MET A 8 3.18 3.92 10.01
CA MET A 8 2.95 5.25 9.45
C MET A 8 1.84 5.97 10.21
N THR A 9 0.77 5.26 10.58
CA THR A 9 -0.36 5.79 11.37
C THR A 9 0.12 6.36 12.70
N GLU A 10 0.95 5.62 13.43
CA GLU A 10 1.57 6.06 14.68
C GLU A 10 2.42 7.34 14.49
N LYS A 11 3.23 7.39 13.42
CA LYS A 11 4.05 8.57 13.12
C LYS A 11 3.20 9.80 12.79
N LEU A 12 2.10 9.63 12.05
CA LEU A 12 1.20 10.74 11.76
C LEU A 12 0.47 11.22 13.02
N ALA A 13 0.09 10.31 13.92
CA ALA A 13 -0.44 10.67 15.22
C ALA A 13 0.56 11.45 16.10
N ASP A 14 1.88 11.19 15.99
CA ASP A 14 2.92 11.98 16.65
C ASP A 14 2.96 13.44 16.19
N TYR A 15 2.57 13.70 14.96
CA TYR A 15 2.41 15.07 14.43
C TYR A 15 1.09 15.74 14.85
N GLY A 16 0.26 15.06 15.64
CA GLY A 16 -0.98 15.59 16.19
C GLY A 16 -2.20 15.40 15.29
N TYR A 17 -2.13 14.52 14.30
CA TYR A 17 -3.28 14.15 13.49
C TYR A 17 -4.16 13.14 14.24
N ASP A 18 -5.47 13.30 14.13
CA ASP A 18 -6.46 12.29 14.54
C ASP A 18 -6.50 11.21 13.46
N MET A 19 -6.17 9.96 13.84
CA MET A 19 -5.87 8.91 12.89
C MET A 19 -6.84 7.73 12.93
N ILE A 20 -7.23 7.27 11.75
CA ILE A 20 -7.91 5.99 11.54
C ILE A 20 -7.02 5.13 10.64
N GLY A 21 -6.69 3.94 11.08
CA GLY A 21 -5.99 2.94 10.28
C GLY A 21 -6.97 1.88 9.78
N VAL A 22 -6.95 1.57 8.48
CA VAL A 22 -7.76 0.52 7.86
C VAL A 22 -6.83 -0.49 7.21
N ASP A 23 -7.03 -1.77 7.52
CA ASP A 23 -6.31 -2.89 6.89
C ASP A 23 -7.22 -4.13 6.86
N ASN A 24 -6.99 -5.03 5.91
CA ASN A 24 -7.74 -6.28 5.81
C ASN A 24 -7.03 -7.47 6.48
N SER A 25 -5.83 -7.28 7.03
CA SER A 25 -5.07 -8.30 7.74
C SER A 25 -5.29 -8.19 9.26
N GLU A 26 -5.89 -9.20 9.85
CA GLU A 26 -6.08 -9.29 11.31
C GLU A 26 -4.73 -9.30 12.04
N ASP A 27 -3.76 -10.08 11.55
CA ASP A 27 -2.43 -10.20 12.16
C ASP A 27 -1.67 -8.86 12.14
N MET A 28 -1.78 -8.09 11.04
CA MET A 28 -1.18 -6.76 10.94
C MET A 28 -1.81 -5.78 11.93
N LEU A 29 -3.14 -5.82 12.06
CA LEU A 29 -3.86 -4.95 12.99
C LEU A 29 -3.63 -5.33 14.45
N GLU A 30 -3.39 -6.61 14.76
CA GLU A 30 -3.00 -7.04 16.12
C GLU A 30 -1.71 -6.32 16.54
N LEU A 31 -0.69 -6.34 15.69
CA LEU A 31 0.57 -5.61 15.92
C LEU A 31 0.38 -4.08 15.98
N ALA A 32 -0.53 -3.53 15.17
CA ALA A 32 -0.85 -2.11 15.21
C ALA A 32 -1.53 -1.72 16.54
N MET A 33 -2.43 -2.57 17.06
CA MET A 33 -3.08 -2.37 18.36
C MET A 33 -2.10 -2.50 19.52
N GLU A 34 -1.14 -3.41 19.46
CA GLU A 34 -0.06 -3.50 20.47
C GLU A 34 0.73 -2.19 20.52
N LYS A 35 1.19 -1.67 19.38
CA LYS A 35 1.89 -0.37 19.31
C LYS A 35 1.05 0.78 19.86
N ARG A 36 -0.25 0.82 19.54
CA ARG A 36 -1.17 1.82 20.11
C ARG A 36 -1.26 1.72 21.63
N MET A 37 -1.31 0.50 22.19
CA MET A 37 -1.34 0.30 23.64
C MET A 37 -0.05 0.77 24.31
N GLU A 38 1.10 0.54 23.69
CA GLU A 38 2.40 0.99 24.18
C GLU A 38 2.55 2.52 24.09
N SER A 39 2.13 3.13 22.97
CA SER A 39 2.23 4.57 22.74
C SER A 39 1.18 5.39 23.49
N GLY A 40 0.07 4.76 23.87
CA GLY A 40 -1.08 5.41 24.53
C GLY A 40 -1.84 6.39 23.62
N LYS A 41 -1.64 6.34 22.30
CA LYS A 41 -2.31 7.22 21.35
C LYS A 41 -3.77 6.82 21.11
N ASP A 42 -4.61 7.80 20.80
CA ASP A 42 -6.00 7.58 20.42
C ASP A 42 -6.10 7.36 18.90
N ILE A 43 -5.82 6.14 18.46
CA ILE A 43 -5.90 5.72 17.07
C ILE A 43 -7.00 4.67 16.94
N LEU A 44 -7.91 4.84 15.99
CA LEU A 44 -8.91 3.84 15.65
C LEU A 44 -8.37 2.92 14.54
N TYR A 45 -8.29 1.61 14.81
CA TYR A 45 -7.99 0.61 13.79
C TYR A 45 -9.24 -0.17 13.40
N LEU A 46 -9.46 -0.36 12.09
CA LEU A 46 -10.61 -1.02 11.50
C LEU A 46 -10.15 -2.18 10.61
N LEU A 47 -10.64 -3.38 10.89
CA LEU A 47 -10.44 -4.56 10.04
C LEU A 47 -11.46 -4.51 8.90
N GLN A 48 -11.04 -3.98 7.77
CA GLN A 48 -11.89 -3.78 6.58
C GLN A 48 -11.06 -3.88 5.29
N ASP A 49 -11.69 -4.39 4.24
CA ASP A 49 -11.13 -4.32 2.88
C ASP A 49 -11.29 -2.91 2.32
N MET A 50 -10.25 -2.38 1.67
CA MET A 50 -10.32 -1.03 1.07
C MET A 50 -11.33 -0.93 -0.07
N ARG A 51 -11.80 -2.05 -0.63
CA ARG A 51 -12.83 -2.10 -1.68
C ARG A 51 -14.24 -1.88 -1.16
N GLU A 52 -14.44 -1.97 0.16
CA GLU A 52 -15.76 -1.85 0.81
C GLU A 52 -15.72 -1.18 2.18
N PHE A 53 -14.67 -0.38 2.44
CA PHE A 53 -14.52 0.26 3.74
C PHE A 53 -15.62 1.30 4.02
N GLU A 54 -16.00 1.38 5.29
CA GLU A 54 -16.99 2.33 5.79
C GLU A 54 -16.42 3.14 6.95
N LEU A 55 -16.66 4.46 6.93
CA LEU A 55 -16.33 5.36 8.03
C LEU A 55 -17.61 6.00 8.58
N TYR A 56 -17.61 6.35 9.87
CA TYR A 56 -18.75 7.03 10.49
C TYR A 56 -18.96 8.48 10.01
N GLY A 57 -17.99 9.05 9.35
CA GLY A 57 -18.02 10.42 8.84
C GLY A 57 -16.95 10.64 7.79
N THR A 58 -16.76 11.89 7.41
CA THR A 58 -15.73 12.26 6.44
C THR A 58 -14.42 12.64 7.13
N VAL A 59 -13.32 12.57 6.38
CA VAL A 59 -11.97 12.89 6.85
C VAL A 59 -11.29 13.89 5.93
N ARG A 60 -10.36 14.68 6.46
CA ARG A 60 -9.67 15.73 5.69
C ARG A 60 -8.63 15.19 4.72
N ALA A 61 -8.05 14.05 5.03
CA ALA A 61 -7.07 13.41 4.18
C ALA A 61 -7.16 11.89 4.31
N ILE A 62 -6.92 11.20 3.19
CA ILE A 62 -6.73 9.76 3.16
C ILE A 62 -5.35 9.49 2.56
N VAL A 63 -4.61 8.57 3.18
CA VAL A 63 -3.26 8.18 2.76
C VAL A 63 -3.25 6.67 2.54
N SER A 64 -2.68 6.22 1.40
CA SER A 64 -2.44 4.81 1.09
C SER A 64 -1.06 4.68 0.47
N VAL A 65 -0.08 4.24 1.24
CA VAL A 65 1.33 4.19 0.83
C VAL A 65 1.93 2.80 1.00
N CYS A 66 3.11 2.61 0.45
CA CYS A 66 3.79 1.32 0.37
C CYS A 66 3.05 0.32 -0.53
N ASP A 67 2.72 0.77 -1.75
CA ASP A 67 2.15 -0.03 -2.84
C ASP A 67 0.86 -0.81 -2.48
N SER A 68 0.14 -0.38 -1.45
CA SER A 68 -1.10 -1.05 -1.03
C SER A 68 -2.15 -1.12 -2.15
N VAL A 69 -2.22 -0.10 -3.02
CA VAL A 69 -3.17 -0.07 -4.15
C VAL A 69 -2.82 -1.08 -5.25
N ASN A 70 -1.56 -1.53 -5.35
CA ASN A 70 -1.16 -2.53 -6.34
C ASN A 70 -1.73 -3.93 -6.03
N TYR A 71 -2.16 -4.19 -4.79
CA TYR A 71 -2.85 -5.43 -4.43
C TYR A 71 -4.27 -5.52 -5.01
N ILE A 72 -4.81 -4.40 -5.49
CA ILE A 72 -6.07 -4.40 -6.25
C ILE A 72 -5.73 -4.63 -7.71
N THR A 73 -5.86 -5.87 -8.15
CA THR A 73 -5.42 -6.32 -9.49
C THR A 73 -6.40 -6.00 -10.60
N GLU A 74 -7.68 -5.76 -10.26
CA GLU A 74 -8.71 -5.39 -11.21
C GLU A 74 -8.91 -3.87 -11.22
N PRO A 75 -8.69 -3.18 -12.37
CA PRO A 75 -8.83 -1.72 -12.45
C PRO A 75 -10.20 -1.19 -12.03
N GLU A 76 -11.26 -1.95 -12.30
CA GLU A 76 -12.63 -1.60 -11.91
C GLU A 76 -12.82 -1.61 -10.40
N GLU A 77 -12.18 -2.55 -9.69
CA GLU A 77 -12.19 -2.59 -8.22
C GLU A 77 -11.38 -1.42 -7.65
N LEU A 78 -10.25 -1.06 -8.27
CA LEU A 78 -9.46 0.09 -7.84
C LEU A 78 -10.22 1.42 -8.06
N GLU A 79 -10.98 1.54 -9.15
CA GLU A 79 -11.89 2.68 -9.36
C GLU A 79 -12.93 2.77 -8.23
N GLU A 80 -13.48 1.64 -7.77
CA GLU A 80 -14.43 1.63 -6.66
C GLU A 80 -13.76 2.05 -5.34
N VAL A 81 -12.53 1.61 -5.07
CA VAL A 81 -11.74 2.12 -3.93
C VAL A 81 -11.64 3.65 -3.99
N PHE A 82 -11.31 4.22 -5.14
CA PHE A 82 -11.19 5.67 -5.31
C PHE A 82 -12.53 6.40 -5.19
N ARG A 83 -13.66 5.78 -5.58
CA ARG A 83 -15.01 6.31 -5.34
C ARG A 83 -15.34 6.37 -3.85
N LEU A 84 -15.00 5.31 -3.10
CA LEU A 84 -15.17 5.29 -1.65
C LEU A 84 -14.29 6.35 -0.98
N VAL A 85 -13.03 6.50 -1.42
CA VAL A 85 -12.15 7.59 -0.98
C VAL A 85 -12.80 8.93 -1.22
N ASN A 86 -13.29 9.18 -2.43
CA ASN A 86 -14.00 10.43 -2.74
C ASN A 86 -15.22 10.63 -1.83
N ASN A 87 -15.99 9.56 -1.58
CA ASN A 87 -17.18 9.61 -0.71
C ASN A 87 -16.84 10.00 0.75
N TYR A 88 -15.70 9.50 1.27
CA TYR A 88 -15.31 9.75 2.66
C TYR A 88 -14.39 10.95 2.87
N LEU A 89 -13.91 11.60 1.83
CA LEU A 89 -13.18 12.85 1.97
C LEU A 89 -14.13 14.03 2.31
N ASP A 90 -13.69 14.93 3.17
CA ASP A 90 -14.30 16.23 3.36
C ASP A 90 -14.30 17.05 2.05
N PRO A 91 -15.16 18.08 1.91
CA PRO A 91 -15.04 19.02 0.82
C PRO A 91 -13.61 19.55 0.68
N LYS A 92 -12.99 19.37 -0.48
CA LYS A 92 -11.59 19.68 -0.79
C LYS A 92 -10.56 18.84 -0.01
N GLY A 93 -10.97 17.71 0.54
CA GLY A 93 -10.08 16.75 1.18
C GLY A 93 -9.05 16.18 0.20
N VAL A 94 -7.94 15.67 0.71
CA VAL A 94 -6.80 15.22 -0.09
C VAL A 94 -6.66 13.70 0.00
N PHE A 95 -6.43 13.07 -1.14
CA PHE A 95 -5.98 11.70 -1.23
C PHE A 95 -4.53 11.65 -1.68
N LEU A 96 -3.67 11.05 -0.88
CA LEU A 96 -2.27 10.78 -1.20
C LEU A 96 -2.05 9.27 -1.26
N PHE A 97 -1.56 8.77 -2.37
CA PHE A 97 -1.20 7.37 -2.47
C PHE A 97 0.03 7.16 -3.35
N ASP A 98 0.65 5.99 -3.24
CA ASP A 98 1.69 5.56 -4.14
C ASP A 98 1.31 4.27 -4.85
N PHE A 99 2.01 4.00 -5.94
CA PHE A 99 1.92 2.74 -6.65
C PHE A 99 3.24 2.38 -7.34
N ASN A 100 3.47 1.09 -7.47
CA ASN A 100 4.54 0.53 -8.30
C ASN A 100 4.10 0.51 -9.76
N THR A 101 5.00 0.94 -10.64
CA THR A 101 4.73 1.05 -12.07
C THR A 101 4.91 -0.27 -12.81
N VAL A 102 4.33 -0.37 -14.00
CA VAL A 102 4.64 -1.45 -14.97
C VAL A 102 6.15 -1.54 -15.21
N TYR A 103 6.85 -0.40 -15.32
CA TYR A 103 8.30 -0.38 -15.53
C TYR A 103 9.04 -1.12 -14.40
N LYS A 104 8.65 -0.90 -13.14
CA LYS A 104 9.27 -1.60 -12.00
C LYS A 104 9.12 -3.10 -12.12
N TYR A 105 7.92 -3.60 -12.35
CA TYR A 105 7.68 -5.04 -12.38
C TYR A 105 8.27 -5.69 -13.64
N LYS A 106 8.16 -5.05 -14.80
CA LYS A 106 8.63 -5.60 -16.06
C LYS A 106 10.14 -5.49 -16.24
N GLU A 107 10.73 -4.33 -16.01
CA GLU A 107 12.11 -4.02 -16.39
C GLU A 107 13.10 -4.13 -15.22
N VAL A 108 12.65 -3.88 -14.00
CA VAL A 108 13.54 -3.87 -12.81
C VAL A 108 13.47 -5.17 -12.04
N MET A 109 12.27 -5.64 -11.73
CA MET A 109 12.08 -6.90 -11.01
C MET A 109 12.05 -8.09 -11.96
N GLY A 110 11.21 -8.06 -13.00
CA GLY A 110 11.10 -9.14 -13.98
C GLY A 110 10.95 -10.51 -13.33
N ASP A 111 11.51 -11.53 -13.97
CA ASP A 111 11.57 -12.91 -13.44
C ASP A 111 12.86 -13.10 -12.63
N THR A 112 13.02 -12.34 -11.54
CA THR A 112 14.22 -12.38 -10.71
C THR A 112 13.98 -13.04 -9.38
N VAL A 113 15.05 -13.67 -8.85
CA VAL A 113 15.08 -14.20 -7.48
C VAL A 113 15.97 -13.31 -6.64
N ILE A 114 15.42 -12.78 -5.56
CA ILE A 114 16.16 -12.01 -4.56
C ILE A 114 16.26 -12.86 -3.30
N ALA A 115 17.49 -13.07 -2.81
CA ALA A 115 17.72 -13.81 -1.58
C ALA A 115 18.68 -13.04 -0.68
N GLU A 116 18.37 -13.02 0.61
CA GLU A 116 19.19 -12.34 1.61
C GLU A 116 19.22 -13.17 2.90
N ASP A 117 20.41 -13.28 3.47
CA ASP A 117 20.63 -13.86 4.79
C ASP A 117 20.98 -12.75 5.77
N ARG A 118 20.16 -12.62 6.83
CA ARG A 118 20.30 -11.63 7.92
C ARG A 118 20.59 -12.30 9.25
N GLY A 119 21.05 -13.53 9.24
CA GLY A 119 21.33 -14.33 10.43
C GLY A 119 20.05 -14.89 11.06
N GLU A 120 19.38 -14.17 11.91
CA GLU A 120 18.14 -14.62 12.58
C GLU A 120 16.95 -14.78 11.61
N CYS A 121 17.01 -14.14 10.45
CA CYS A 121 16.01 -14.23 9.41
C CYS A 121 16.67 -14.24 8.03
N SER A 122 16.26 -15.18 7.17
CA SER A 122 16.64 -15.20 5.76
C SER A 122 15.41 -15.30 4.89
N PHE A 123 15.47 -14.76 3.67
CA PHE A 123 14.36 -14.88 2.74
C PHE A 123 14.81 -15.21 1.32
N ILE A 124 13.88 -15.81 0.59
CA ILE A 124 13.92 -15.97 -0.85
C ILE A 124 12.64 -15.35 -1.40
N TRP A 125 12.79 -14.39 -2.28
CA TRP A 125 11.72 -13.69 -2.95
C TRP A 125 11.84 -14.00 -4.45
N ASP A 126 10.93 -14.81 -4.96
CA ASP A 126 10.91 -15.27 -6.35
C ASP A 126 9.80 -14.53 -7.10
N ASN A 127 10.15 -13.77 -8.16
CA ASN A 127 9.22 -12.94 -8.92
C ASN A 127 8.92 -13.57 -10.26
N PHE A 128 7.66 -13.46 -10.69
CA PHE A 128 7.16 -13.84 -12.00
C PHE A 128 6.28 -12.72 -12.53
N TYR A 129 6.62 -12.18 -13.70
CA TYR A 129 5.83 -11.10 -14.30
C TYR A 129 5.02 -11.59 -15.49
N TYR A 130 3.70 -11.52 -15.38
CA TYR A 130 2.74 -11.82 -16.46
C TYR A 130 2.45 -10.55 -17.24
N GLU A 131 3.07 -10.41 -18.42
CA GLU A 131 3.07 -9.17 -19.20
C GLU A 131 1.67 -8.81 -19.74
N GLU A 132 0.87 -9.78 -20.19
CA GLU A 132 -0.46 -9.55 -20.74
C GLU A 132 -1.44 -9.02 -19.70
N GLU A 133 -1.35 -9.53 -18.48
CA GLU A 133 -2.19 -9.15 -17.33
C GLU A 133 -1.60 -7.97 -16.53
N GLN A 134 -0.34 -7.63 -16.76
CA GLN A 134 0.43 -6.67 -15.96
C GLN A 134 0.55 -7.06 -14.47
N ILE A 135 0.49 -8.36 -14.18
CA ILE A 135 0.55 -8.89 -12.82
C ILE A 135 1.97 -9.35 -12.50
N ASN A 136 2.46 -8.91 -11.35
CA ASN A 136 3.63 -9.48 -10.70
C ASN A 136 3.17 -10.43 -9.59
N GLU A 137 3.43 -11.71 -9.78
CA GLU A 137 3.32 -12.73 -8.73
C GLU A 137 4.68 -12.81 -8.04
N TYR A 138 4.69 -12.88 -6.72
CA TYR A 138 5.90 -13.23 -6.01
C TYR A 138 5.64 -14.20 -4.89
N ASP A 139 6.52 -15.22 -4.83
CA ASP A 139 6.57 -16.17 -3.75
C ASP A 139 7.64 -15.72 -2.76
N LEU A 140 7.22 -15.38 -1.55
CA LEU A 140 8.10 -15.03 -0.46
C LEU A 140 8.27 -16.23 0.47
N THR A 141 9.47 -16.80 0.52
CA THR A 141 9.84 -17.81 1.52
C THR A 141 10.69 -17.15 2.59
N LEU A 142 10.23 -17.22 3.84
CA LEU A 142 10.93 -16.73 5.02
C LEU A 142 11.47 -17.91 5.83
N PHE A 143 12.68 -17.78 6.35
CA PHE A 143 13.26 -18.65 7.34
C PHE A 143 13.56 -17.83 8.59
N ILE A 144 12.85 -18.09 9.67
CA ILE A 144 12.99 -17.37 10.94
C ILE A 144 13.60 -18.33 11.96
N GLN A 145 14.70 -17.92 12.58
CA GLN A 145 15.38 -18.70 13.60
C GLN A 145 14.45 -18.97 14.77
N GLU A 146 14.43 -20.22 15.25
CA GLU A 146 13.65 -20.59 16.43
C GLU A 146 14.36 -20.13 17.71
N ASP A 147 13.57 -19.59 18.64
CA ASP A 147 14.08 -19.14 19.92
C ASP A 147 14.87 -20.23 20.65
N GLY A 148 16.09 -19.88 21.06
CA GLY A 148 16.97 -20.79 21.81
C GLY A 148 17.73 -21.81 20.95
N SER A 149 17.69 -21.71 19.62
CA SER A 149 18.46 -22.53 18.70
C SER A 149 19.28 -21.68 17.74
N GLU A 150 20.54 -22.04 17.49
CA GLU A 150 21.37 -21.39 16.46
C GLU A 150 21.21 -22.04 15.07
N ASP A 151 20.68 -23.27 15.01
CA ASP A 151 20.68 -24.10 13.81
C ASP A 151 19.28 -24.43 13.26
N LEU A 152 18.21 -24.10 14.01
CA LEU A 152 16.84 -24.42 13.60
C LEU A 152 16.10 -23.18 13.13
N TYR A 153 15.49 -23.31 11.95
CA TYR A 153 14.69 -22.26 11.34
C TYR A 153 13.30 -22.77 11.01
N ARG A 154 12.29 -21.95 11.30
CA ARG A 154 10.93 -22.20 10.85
C ARG A 154 10.73 -21.54 9.50
N ARG A 155 10.21 -22.31 8.55
CA ARG A 155 9.90 -21.82 7.21
C ARG A 155 8.45 -21.34 7.14
N TYR A 156 8.26 -20.14 6.58
CA TYR A 156 6.97 -19.58 6.17
C TYR A 156 6.99 -19.34 4.68
N GLN A 157 5.82 -19.36 4.06
CA GLN A 157 5.69 -19.09 2.63
C GLN A 157 4.39 -18.33 2.38
N GLU A 158 4.48 -17.28 1.57
CA GLU A 158 3.37 -16.43 1.16
C GLU A 158 3.49 -16.18 -0.34
N THR A 159 2.35 -16.15 -1.03
CA THR A 159 2.26 -15.77 -2.44
C THR A 159 1.46 -14.49 -2.54
N HIS A 160 1.98 -13.52 -3.26
CA HIS A 160 1.36 -12.21 -3.45
C HIS A 160 1.18 -11.91 -4.93
N TYR A 161 0.09 -11.23 -5.24
CA TYR A 161 -0.23 -10.73 -6.58
C TYR A 161 -0.39 -9.23 -6.52
N GLN A 162 0.36 -8.53 -7.37
CA GLN A 162 0.30 -7.08 -7.48
C GLN A 162 0.21 -6.69 -8.96
N ARG A 163 -0.68 -5.77 -9.30
CA ARG A 163 -0.75 -5.22 -10.64
C ARG A 163 0.14 -3.99 -10.78
N GLY A 164 0.95 -3.96 -11.84
CA GLY A 164 1.64 -2.75 -12.28
C GLY A 164 0.67 -1.82 -13.01
N TYR A 165 0.75 -0.52 -12.71
CA TYR A 165 -0.05 0.49 -13.39
C TYR A 165 0.84 1.52 -14.08
N THR A 166 0.36 2.12 -15.16
CA THR A 166 0.96 3.32 -15.74
C THR A 166 0.42 4.57 -15.05
N LEU A 167 1.14 5.69 -15.19
CA LEU A 167 0.68 6.97 -14.65
C LEU A 167 -0.63 7.42 -15.32
N GLU A 168 -0.77 7.16 -16.62
CA GLU A 168 -1.95 7.50 -17.40
C GLU A 168 -3.18 6.71 -16.91
N GLU A 169 -3.06 5.40 -16.73
CA GLU A 169 -4.14 4.56 -16.16
C GLU A 169 -4.57 5.07 -14.78
N MET A 170 -3.60 5.40 -13.91
CA MET A 170 -3.93 5.93 -12.58
C MET A 170 -4.62 7.29 -12.64
N LYS A 171 -4.23 8.19 -13.54
CA LYS A 171 -4.93 9.46 -13.75
C LYS A 171 -6.37 9.24 -14.19
N GLU A 172 -6.60 8.35 -15.15
CA GLU A 172 -7.93 8.02 -15.64
C GLU A 172 -8.81 7.44 -14.52
N LEU A 173 -8.30 6.52 -13.70
CA LEU A 173 -9.02 5.94 -12.57
C LEU A 173 -9.38 7.01 -11.50
N VAL A 174 -8.45 7.89 -11.17
CA VAL A 174 -8.67 9.02 -10.27
C VAL A 174 -9.81 9.91 -10.79
N GLU A 175 -9.76 10.31 -12.06
CA GLU A 175 -10.76 11.21 -12.65
C GLU A 175 -12.14 10.55 -12.78
N ARG A 176 -12.19 9.27 -13.19
CA ARG A 176 -13.44 8.49 -13.29
C ARG A 176 -14.11 8.27 -11.95
N SER A 177 -13.35 8.25 -10.85
CA SER A 177 -13.88 8.15 -9.49
C SER A 177 -14.50 9.46 -8.95
N GLY A 178 -14.35 10.58 -9.72
CA GLY A 178 -14.82 11.91 -9.34
C GLY A 178 -13.82 12.72 -8.51
N LEU A 179 -12.62 12.19 -8.26
CA LEU A 179 -11.49 12.94 -7.72
C LEU A 179 -10.85 13.80 -8.82
N VAL A 180 -10.17 14.86 -8.42
CA VAL A 180 -9.33 15.68 -9.31
C VAL A 180 -7.88 15.32 -9.10
N PHE A 181 -7.21 14.89 -10.16
CA PHE A 181 -5.76 14.73 -10.16
C PHE A 181 -5.07 16.09 -10.01
N GLU A 182 -4.19 16.25 -9.02
CA GLU A 182 -3.45 17.50 -8.79
C GLU A 182 -1.98 17.40 -9.17
N ALA A 183 -1.29 16.32 -8.76
CA ALA A 183 0.14 16.14 -9.00
C ALA A 183 0.56 14.68 -8.93
N ALA A 184 1.70 14.38 -9.57
CA ALA A 184 2.42 13.12 -9.40
C ALA A 184 3.91 13.41 -9.18
N TYR A 185 4.56 12.57 -8.38
CA TYR A 185 5.97 12.69 -8.04
C TYR A 185 6.64 11.32 -8.08
N ASP A 186 7.81 11.26 -8.68
CA ASP A 186 8.69 10.10 -8.56
C ASP A 186 9.06 9.89 -7.08
N ALA A 187 8.95 8.66 -6.59
CA ALA A 187 9.10 8.38 -5.15
C ALA A 187 10.54 8.54 -4.63
N VAL A 188 11.53 8.56 -5.51
CA VAL A 188 12.95 8.70 -5.15
C VAL A 188 13.44 10.13 -5.29
N THR A 189 13.12 10.76 -6.43
CA THR A 189 13.61 12.10 -6.74
C THR A 189 12.71 13.21 -6.22
N HIS A 190 11.42 12.90 -5.99
CA HIS A 190 10.35 13.86 -5.69
C HIS A 190 10.11 14.90 -6.80
N GLU A 191 10.61 14.64 -7.99
CA GLU A 191 10.38 15.44 -9.19
C GLU A 191 9.26 14.84 -10.05
N GLU A 192 9.00 15.42 -11.22
CA GLU A 192 8.01 14.89 -12.17
C GLU A 192 8.37 13.46 -12.60
N PRO A 193 7.41 12.51 -12.60
CA PRO A 193 7.68 11.13 -12.98
C PRO A 193 8.12 11.01 -14.43
N THR A 194 8.96 10.02 -14.68
CA THR A 194 9.43 9.62 -16.01
C THR A 194 8.95 8.22 -16.36
N GLU A 195 9.14 7.79 -17.60
CA GLU A 195 8.87 6.41 -18.04
C GLU A 195 9.67 5.35 -17.25
N LYS A 196 10.73 5.77 -16.52
CA LYS A 196 11.58 4.91 -15.70
C LYS A 196 11.34 5.05 -14.21
N SER A 197 10.33 5.78 -13.81
CA SER A 197 9.94 5.86 -12.40
C SER A 197 9.41 4.52 -11.94
N GLU A 198 10.05 3.94 -10.93
CA GLU A 198 9.65 2.64 -10.39
C GLU A 198 8.43 2.71 -9.49
N ARG A 199 8.30 3.83 -8.76
CA ARG A 199 7.19 4.12 -7.85
C ARG A 199 6.83 5.58 -7.98
N ILE A 200 5.53 5.84 -7.99
CA ILE A 200 4.99 7.20 -8.18
C ILE A 200 4.02 7.49 -7.05
N TYR A 201 4.17 8.68 -6.42
CA TYR A 201 3.16 9.27 -5.56
C TYR A 201 2.16 10.06 -6.37
N ILE A 202 0.87 9.94 -6.04
CA ILE A 202 -0.20 10.77 -6.59
C ILE A 202 -0.86 11.57 -5.47
N VAL A 203 -1.12 12.84 -5.78
CA VAL A 203 -1.97 13.72 -4.99
C VAL A 203 -3.25 13.96 -5.78
N ALA A 204 -4.37 13.60 -5.20
CA ALA A 204 -5.70 13.83 -5.75
C ALA A 204 -6.57 14.57 -4.71
N ARG A 205 -7.62 15.21 -5.17
CA ARG A 205 -8.49 16.04 -4.32
C ARG A 205 -9.95 15.76 -4.58
N GLU A 206 -10.75 15.78 -3.52
CA GLU A 206 -12.20 15.83 -3.61
C GLU A 206 -12.64 17.16 -4.26
N PHE A 207 -13.60 17.06 -5.17
CA PHE A 207 -14.20 18.23 -5.82
C PHE A 207 -15.68 17.99 -6.06
N GLY A 208 -16.50 18.95 -5.63
CA GLY A 208 -17.94 18.96 -5.95
C GLY A 208 -18.90 18.69 -4.80
N LYS A 209 -18.39 18.49 -3.57
CA LYS A 209 -19.22 18.45 -2.35
C LYS A 209 -19.47 19.83 -1.76
#